data_ee54598fe3a4b2c333bba42803ed9a28
#
_entry.id   ee54598fe3a4b2c333bba42803ed9a28
#
_cell.length_a   1.000
_cell.length_b   1.000
_cell.length_c   1.000
_cell.angle_alpha   90.00
_cell.angle_beta   90.00
_cell.angle_gamma   90.00
#
_symmetry.space_group_name_H-M   'P 1'
#
loop_
_entity.id
_entity.type
_entity.pdbx_description
1 polymer ?
#
loop_
_entity_poly.entity_id
_entity_poly.type
_entity_poly.pdbx_seq_one_letter_code
_entity_poly.pdbx_strand_id
1 'polypeptide(L)'
;MKTPDLVLVNPGSRARIYQSLGKRLTAVENPVWAGLIATFVRTYGFSVEIVDTEADELTPEQAADRVKAVSPVLAAIVVYGHQPSASTQNMTGASALASAIKNVDPAVPLLMVGGHVAALPERTLADEACDFVSCDEGLHTITDLLAALKARRDPDLSRVRGLVYRDRGRAVRNDAAPLVKDLDREMPGVAWDLLPMGSYRAHNWHCFGDLERQPYAAIYTTLGCPYHCSFCCIQAPFKSGEQVMGLRAEANSYRFWSPAKVVEEIDLLVTTHGVRNIKIADEMFVLNQRHVVGICDLLIERGYDLNIWAYARVDTVKDNMLDKLKRAGFNWLALGIEAADDNVLTDVDKRYEVNEVYETVDRIKNAGINIIANYIFGLPEDTHETMQGTLDLALDLNCEFANFYSAMAYPGSPLYEEAVRRGWRLPENWSGYSQHAVDTLPLPTRHVSAADVLSFRDRAFDTYFRHEPYLKMVGEKFGAATLAHIREMTSHTLERKHSRQG
;
A
#
# COMPACT_ATOMS: atom_id res chain seq x y z
N MET A 1 -21.69 26.69 -6.08
CA MET A 1 -20.78 26.09 -5.06
C MET A 1 -19.50 26.91 -5.02
N LYS A 2 -18.83 27.04 -3.89
CA LYS A 2 -17.55 27.76 -3.78
C LYS A 2 -16.47 26.91 -4.42
N THR A 3 -15.65 27.45 -5.31
CA THR A 3 -14.51 26.75 -5.92
C THR A 3 -13.57 26.22 -4.84
N PRO A 4 -13.23 24.91 -4.83
CA PRO A 4 -12.28 24.36 -3.86
C PRO A 4 -10.86 24.87 -4.12
N ASP A 5 -10.07 25.03 -3.05
CA ASP A 5 -8.67 25.39 -3.20
C ASP A 5 -7.86 24.20 -3.75
N LEU A 6 -8.19 22.99 -3.30
CA LEU A 6 -7.52 21.75 -3.67
C LEU A 6 -8.52 20.70 -4.12
N VAL A 7 -8.20 20.00 -5.21
CA VAL A 7 -8.82 18.73 -5.57
C VAL A 7 -7.76 17.63 -5.48
N LEU A 8 -7.96 16.66 -4.60
CA LEU A 8 -7.17 15.46 -4.52
C LEU A 8 -7.81 14.39 -5.40
N VAL A 9 -7.03 13.77 -6.27
CA VAL A 9 -7.52 12.71 -7.16
C VAL A 9 -6.79 11.40 -6.86
N ASN A 10 -7.56 10.39 -6.46
CA ASN A 10 -7.06 9.02 -6.30
C ASN A 10 -7.10 8.32 -7.66
N PRO A 11 -5.96 7.90 -8.24
CA PRO A 11 -5.92 7.29 -9.56
C PRO A 11 -6.43 5.85 -9.53
N GLY A 12 -7.31 5.49 -10.47
CA GLY A 12 -7.78 4.13 -10.69
C GLY A 12 -6.80 3.33 -11.54
N SER A 13 -6.29 2.23 -11.01
CA SER A 13 -5.36 1.35 -11.71
C SER A 13 -5.87 -0.09 -11.85
N ARG A 14 -6.88 -0.49 -11.09
CA ARG A 14 -7.35 -1.86 -10.95
C ARG A 14 -7.64 -2.56 -12.28
N ALA A 15 -8.42 -1.93 -13.15
CA ALA A 15 -8.79 -2.50 -14.45
C ALA A 15 -7.58 -2.76 -15.37
N ARG A 16 -6.49 -2.00 -15.20
CA ARG A 16 -5.26 -2.08 -16.01
C ARG A 16 -4.26 -3.09 -15.46
N ILE A 17 -4.31 -3.38 -14.17
CA ILE A 17 -3.31 -4.19 -13.46
C ILE A 17 -3.78 -5.64 -13.23
N TYR A 18 -5.06 -5.84 -12.92
CA TYR A 18 -5.57 -7.13 -12.45
C TYR A 18 -6.21 -8.01 -13.52
N GLN A 19 -6.13 -7.65 -14.80
CA GLN A 19 -6.75 -8.41 -15.90
C GLN A 19 -8.22 -8.75 -15.59
N SER A 20 -8.65 -10.00 -15.80
CA SER A 20 -10.01 -10.47 -15.50
C SER A 20 -10.35 -10.53 -14.00
N LEU A 21 -9.35 -10.52 -13.11
CA LEU A 21 -9.54 -10.62 -11.65
C LEU A 21 -10.14 -9.33 -11.04
N GLY A 22 -9.99 -8.19 -11.72
CA GLY A 22 -10.24 -6.86 -11.16
C GLY A 22 -11.67 -6.56 -10.70
N LYS A 23 -12.69 -7.22 -11.27
CA LYS A 23 -14.08 -6.84 -11.01
C LYS A 23 -14.69 -7.48 -9.76
N ARG A 24 -14.44 -8.75 -9.50
CA ARG A 24 -15.13 -9.52 -8.45
C ARG A 24 -14.25 -9.92 -7.27
N LEU A 25 -12.96 -10.16 -7.51
CA LEU A 25 -12.04 -10.74 -6.53
C LEU A 25 -11.29 -9.71 -5.70
N THR A 26 -11.14 -8.46 -6.17
CA THR A 26 -10.39 -7.42 -5.49
C THR A 26 -11.23 -6.61 -4.52
N ALA A 27 -10.57 -6.01 -3.53
CA ALA A 27 -11.14 -4.95 -2.69
C ALA A 27 -11.39 -3.67 -3.51
N VAL A 28 -12.22 -2.78 -2.96
CA VAL A 28 -12.23 -1.34 -3.29
C VAL A 28 -11.89 -0.63 -2.01
N GLU A 29 -10.66 -0.17 -1.91
CA GLU A 29 -10.11 0.41 -0.69
C GLU A 29 -10.18 1.93 -0.74
N ASN A 30 -10.52 2.56 0.39
CA ASN A 30 -10.53 4.02 0.50
C ASN A 30 -9.10 4.58 0.39
N PRO A 31 -8.92 5.76 -0.25
CA PRO A 31 -7.61 6.37 -0.43
C PRO A 31 -7.17 7.07 0.87
N VAL A 32 -6.62 6.31 1.83
CA VAL A 32 -6.29 6.80 3.18
C VAL A 32 -5.41 8.05 3.11
N TRP A 33 -4.36 8.04 2.29
CA TRP A 33 -3.47 9.20 2.14
C TRP A 33 -4.17 10.44 1.59
N ALA A 34 -5.10 10.30 0.63
CA ALA A 34 -5.87 11.44 0.16
C ALA A 34 -6.73 12.03 1.29
N GLY A 35 -7.34 11.17 2.10
CA GLY A 35 -8.11 11.60 3.27
C GLY A 35 -7.26 12.27 4.35
N LEU A 36 -6.06 11.74 4.64
CA LEU A 36 -5.11 12.34 5.60
C LEU A 36 -4.58 13.70 5.09
N ILE A 37 -4.22 13.79 3.81
CA ILE A 37 -3.81 15.05 3.17
C ILE A 37 -4.95 16.06 3.25
N ALA A 38 -6.19 15.66 2.96
CA ALA A 38 -7.36 16.56 3.03
C ALA A 38 -7.55 17.12 4.43
N THR A 39 -7.46 16.28 5.46
CA THR A 39 -7.56 16.74 6.85
C THR A 39 -6.43 17.70 7.22
N PHE A 40 -5.19 17.37 6.88
CA PHE A 40 -4.04 18.24 7.12
C PHE A 40 -4.21 19.60 6.45
N VAL A 41 -4.55 19.63 5.18
CA VAL A 41 -4.74 20.88 4.40
C VAL A 41 -5.87 21.74 4.96
N ARG A 42 -6.94 21.12 5.45
CA ARG A 42 -8.05 21.82 6.14
C ARG A 42 -7.61 22.51 7.42
N THR A 43 -6.62 21.98 8.16
CA THR A 43 -6.09 22.67 9.36
C THR A 43 -5.39 23.98 9.03
N TYR A 44 -4.93 24.16 7.80
CA TYR A 44 -4.38 25.42 7.26
C TYR A 44 -5.44 26.35 6.65
N GLY A 45 -6.73 25.99 6.73
CA GLY A 45 -7.85 26.82 6.28
C GLY A 45 -8.15 26.74 4.79
N PHE A 46 -7.60 25.77 4.05
CA PHE A 46 -7.93 25.55 2.64
C PHE A 46 -9.13 24.62 2.49
N SER A 47 -9.95 24.85 1.46
CA SER A 47 -11.05 23.98 1.08
C SER A 47 -10.55 22.85 0.18
N VAL A 48 -11.06 21.62 0.42
CA VAL A 48 -10.59 20.40 -0.27
C VAL A 48 -11.77 19.57 -0.74
N GLU A 49 -11.65 19.02 -1.95
CA GLU A 49 -12.49 17.94 -2.47
C GLU A 49 -11.64 16.71 -2.83
N ILE A 50 -12.23 15.51 -2.78
CA ILE A 50 -11.59 14.27 -3.21
C ILE A 50 -12.39 13.68 -4.37
N VAL A 51 -11.71 13.31 -5.44
CA VAL A 51 -12.24 12.50 -6.55
C VAL A 51 -11.59 11.13 -6.47
N ASP A 52 -12.35 10.11 -6.10
CA ASP A 52 -11.88 8.74 -6.05
C ASP A 52 -12.31 7.99 -7.30
N THR A 53 -11.38 7.84 -8.25
CA THR A 53 -11.69 7.22 -9.55
C THR A 53 -11.97 5.73 -9.45
N GLU A 54 -11.45 5.04 -8.44
CA GLU A 54 -11.73 3.62 -8.21
C GLU A 54 -13.11 3.39 -7.61
N ALA A 55 -13.48 4.17 -6.61
CA ALA A 55 -14.76 4.04 -5.92
C ALA A 55 -15.94 4.48 -6.79
N ASP A 56 -15.74 5.52 -7.60
CA ASP A 56 -16.74 6.09 -8.50
C ASP A 56 -16.72 5.45 -9.90
N GLU A 57 -15.83 4.47 -10.14
CA GLU A 57 -15.65 3.76 -11.42
C GLU A 57 -15.45 4.73 -12.62
N LEU A 58 -14.70 5.82 -12.42
CA LEU A 58 -14.47 6.83 -13.45
C LEU A 58 -13.36 6.45 -14.43
N THR A 59 -13.55 6.81 -15.69
CA THR A 59 -12.42 6.85 -16.62
C THR A 59 -11.53 8.06 -16.33
N PRO A 60 -10.26 8.07 -16.78
CA PRO A 60 -9.39 9.24 -16.65
C PRO A 60 -10.01 10.53 -17.20
N GLU A 61 -10.72 10.44 -18.34
CA GLU A 61 -11.38 11.56 -18.99
C GLU A 61 -12.56 12.10 -18.13
N GLN A 62 -13.38 11.21 -17.57
CA GLN A 62 -14.47 11.59 -16.67
C GLN A 62 -13.96 12.27 -15.40
N ALA A 63 -12.85 11.77 -14.85
CA ALA A 63 -12.21 12.39 -13.69
C ALA A 63 -11.63 13.77 -14.05
N ALA A 64 -11.00 13.90 -15.22
CA ALA A 64 -10.50 15.18 -15.73
C ALA A 64 -11.62 16.21 -15.91
N ASP A 65 -12.77 15.80 -16.45
CA ASP A 65 -13.95 16.66 -16.58
C ASP A 65 -14.48 17.15 -15.21
N ARG A 66 -14.48 16.26 -14.18
CA ARG A 66 -14.83 16.65 -12.81
C ARG A 66 -13.86 17.70 -12.24
N VAL A 67 -12.54 17.50 -12.41
CA VAL A 67 -11.52 18.47 -11.98
C VAL A 67 -11.74 19.83 -12.66
N LYS A 68 -11.95 19.83 -13.99
CA LYS A 68 -12.22 21.07 -14.75
C LYS A 68 -13.49 21.76 -14.29
N ALA A 69 -14.56 21.03 -14.02
CA ALA A 69 -15.85 21.59 -13.63
C ALA A 69 -15.78 22.41 -12.33
N VAL A 70 -14.88 22.04 -11.40
CA VAL A 70 -14.69 22.76 -10.13
C VAL A 70 -13.57 23.79 -10.19
N SER A 71 -12.71 23.77 -11.21
CA SER A 71 -11.64 24.77 -11.46
C SER A 71 -10.80 25.09 -10.21
N PRO A 72 -10.12 24.11 -9.58
CA PRO A 72 -9.40 24.32 -8.33
C PRO A 72 -8.17 25.23 -8.51
N VAL A 73 -7.66 25.78 -7.41
CA VAL A 73 -6.35 26.46 -7.42
C VAL A 73 -5.22 25.46 -7.69
N LEU A 74 -5.35 24.23 -7.19
CA LEU A 74 -4.41 23.12 -7.39
C LEU A 74 -5.17 21.80 -7.52
N ALA A 75 -4.85 21.00 -8.52
CA ALA A 75 -5.18 19.59 -8.54
C ALA A 75 -3.96 18.76 -8.12
N ALA A 76 -4.17 17.70 -7.32
CA ALA A 76 -3.08 16.81 -6.92
C ALA A 76 -3.48 15.34 -7.09
N ILE A 77 -2.70 14.58 -7.88
CA ILE A 77 -2.84 13.13 -8.01
C ILE A 77 -2.09 12.47 -6.87
N VAL A 78 -2.81 11.69 -6.05
CA VAL A 78 -2.29 11.03 -4.85
C VAL A 78 -1.88 9.62 -5.19
N VAL A 79 -0.60 9.42 -5.46
CA VAL A 79 -0.01 8.14 -5.91
C VAL A 79 0.52 7.35 -4.72
N TYR A 80 -0.26 7.26 -3.68
CA TYR A 80 -0.02 6.37 -2.56
C TYR A 80 -0.86 5.09 -2.74
N GLY A 81 -0.43 4.00 -2.13
CA GLY A 81 -1.20 2.78 -1.99
C GLY A 81 -1.21 2.35 -0.54
N HIS A 82 -2.03 1.35 -0.19
CA HIS A 82 -2.06 0.77 1.15
C HIS A 82 -0.85 -0.12 1.46
N GLN A 83 -0.06 -0.41 0.45
CA GLN A 83 1.25 -1.07 0.54
C GLN A 83 2.25 -0.20 -0.21
N PRO A 84 3.50 -0.11 0.22
CA PRO A 84 4.50 0.74 -0.42
C PRO A 84 4.66 0.48 -1.92
N SER A 85 4.68 -0.80 -2.31
CA SER A 85 4.79 -1.23 -3.70
C SER A 85 3.59 -0.84 -4.58
N ALA A 86 2.41 -0.67 -4.00
CA ALA A 86 1.21 -0.26 -4.73
C ALA A 86 1.33 1.17 -5.28
N SER A 87 2.16 2.03 -4.68
CA SER A 87 2.43 3.36 -5.23
C SER A 87 3.00 3.30 -6.66
N THR A 88 3.95 2.39 -6.92
CA THR A 88 4.50 2.19 -8.28
C THR A 88 3.45 1.63 -9.24
N GLN A 89 2.61 0.71 -8.80
CA GLN A 89 1.55 0.14 -9.63
C GLN A 89 0.50 1.20 -9.99
N ASN A 90 0.17 2.09 -9.05
CA ASN A 90 -0.79 3.19 -9.23
C ASN A 90 -0.31 4.23 -10.24
N MET A 91 0.99 4.31 -10.53
CA MET A 91 1.50 5.17 -11.61
C MET A 91 0.85 4.88 -12.96
N THR A 92 0.45 3.63 -13.23
CA THR A 92 -0.25 3.28 -14.48
C THR A 92 -1.55 4.07 -14.67
N GLY A 93 -2.33 4.23 -13.61
CA GLY A 93 -3.54 5.07 -13.62
C GLY A 93 -3.23 6.55 -13.52
N ALA A 94 -2.22 6.91 -12.71
CA ALA A 94 -1.81 8.29 -12.49
C ALA A 94 -1.30 8.96 -13.77
N SER A 95 -0.49 8.26 -14.59
CA SER A 95 0.00 8.74 -15.88
C SER A 95 -1.13 9.03 -16.86
N ALA A 96 -2.10 8.11 -16.95
CA ALA A 96 -3.27 8.31 -17.81
C ALA A 96 -4.14 9.48 -17.33
N LEU A 97 -4.34 9.59 -16.01
CA LEU A 97 -5.12 10.66 -15.40
C LEU A 97 -4.44 12.02 -15.58
N ALA A 98 -3.13 12.12 -15.35
CA ALA A 98 -2.36 13.35 -15.56
C ALA A 98 -2.49 13.84 -17.00
N SER A 99 -2.33 12.93 -17.98
CA SER A 99 -2.51 13.22 -19.40
C SER A 99 -3.93 13.69 -19.71
N ALA A 100 -4.96 13.02 -19.17
CA ALA A 100 -6.36 13.41 -19.37
C ALA A 100 -6.66 14.81 -18.80
N ILE A 101 -6.21 15.11 -17.57
CA ILE A 101 -6.40 16.43 -16.94
C ILE A 101 -5.75 17.52 -17.80
N LYS A 102 -4.49 17.33 -18.23
CA LYS A 102 -3.79 18.32 -19.03
C LYS A 102 -4.34 18.49 -20.46
N ASN A 103 -4.93 17.43 -21.00
CA ASN A 103 -5.62 17.52 -22.30
C ASN A 103 -6.94 18.32 -22.22
N VAL A 104 -7.68 18.15 -21.11
CA VAL A 104 -8.98 18.80 -20.90
C VAL A 104 -8.81 20.25 -20.43
N ASP A 105 -7.82 20.52 -19.57
CA ASP A 105 -7.46 21.85 -19.08
C ASP A 105 -5.95 21.99 -18.87
N PRO A 106 -5.20 22.43 -19.90
CA PRO A 106 -3.76 22.63 -19.78
C PRO A 106 -3.34 23.67 -18.71
N ALA A 107 -4.25 24.56 -18.31
CA ALA A 107 -3.96 25.65 -17.39
C ALA A 107 -4.08 25.25 -15.92
N VAL A 108 -4.77 24.16 -15.58
CA VAL A 108 -4.91 23.73 -14.18
C VAL A 108 -3.54 23.31 -13.61
N PRO A 109 -3.08 23.91 -12.50
CA PRO A 109 -1.86 23.49 -11.84
C PRO A 109 -2.00 22.05 -11.33
N LEU A 110 -1.10 21.15 -11.74
CA LEU A 110 -1.17 19.73 -11.42
C LEU A 110 0.08 19.25 -10.70
N LEU A 111 -0.11 18.75 -9.46
CA LEU A 111 0.91 18.15 -8.61
C LEU A 111 0.76 16.62 -8.61
N MET A 112 1.87 15.89 -8.58
CA MET A 112 1.90 14.46 -8.22
C MET A 112 2.59 14.27 -6.88
N VAL A 113 2.01 13.42 -6.01
CA VAL A 113 2.51 13.11 -4.66
C VAL A 113 2.34 11.62 -4.35
N GLY A 114 3.33 11.00 -3.71
CA GLY A 114 3.26 9.59 -3.32
C GLY A 114 4.62 8.91 -3.18
N GLY A 115 4.65 7.67 -2.72
CA GLY A 115 5.89 6.96 -2.44
C GLY A 115 6.79 6.78 -3.67
N HIS A 116 6.22 6.34 -4.80
CA HIS A 116 6.95 6.25 -6.07
C HIS A 116 7.44 7.62 -6.55
N VAL A 117 6.57 8.61 -6.46
CA VAL A 117 6.85 9.98 -6.88
C VAL A 117 8.02 10.59 -6.09
N ALA A 118 8.03 10.37 -4.78
CA ALA A 118 9.11 10.81 -3.90
C ALA A 118 10.43 10.04 -4.15
N ALA A 119 10.36 8.79 -4.59
CA ALA A 119 11.53 7.99 -4.95
C ALA A 119 12.20 8.45 -6.26
N LEU A 120 11.42 8.90 -7.23
CA LEU A 120 11.90 9.29 -8.57
C LEU A 120 11.33 10.66 -9.01
N PRO A 121 11.52 11.74 -8.21
CA PRO A 121 10.80 12.99 -8.44
C PRO A 121 11.17 13.67 -9.77
N GLU A 122 12.45 13.73 -10.12
CA GLU A 122 12.90 14.36 -11.37
C GLU A 122 12.45 13.55 -12.60
N ARG A 123 12.48 12.22 -12.49
CA ARG A 123 11.98 11.33 -13.55
C ARG A 123 10.47 11.48 -13.70
N THR A 124 9.73 11.49 -12.60
CA THR A 124 8.28 11.73 -12.64
C THR A 124 7.96 13.07 -13.30
N LEU A 125 8.68 14.14 -12.93
CA LEU A 125 8.48 15.44 -13.60
C LEU A 125 8.81 15.40 -15.09
N ALA A 126 9.82 14.62 -15.51
CA ALA A 126 10.23 14.53 -16.90
C ALA A 126 9.24 13.73 -17.77
N ASP A 127 8.77 12.58 -17.23
CA ASP A 127 8.03 11.57 -17.98
C ASP A 127 6.50 11.80 -17.95
N GLU A 128 5.98 12.49 -16.91
CA GLU A 128 4.54 12.63 -16.67
C GLU A 128 4.01 14.02 -17.03
N ALA A 129 2.72 14.07 -17.39
CA ALA A 129 2.03 15.32 -17.76
C ALA A 129 1.61 16.12 -16.52
N CYS A 130 2.59 16.53 -15.68
CA CYS A 130 2.37 17.34 -14.47
C CYS A 130 3.25 18.57 -14.46
N ASP A 131 2.87 19.57 -13.65
CA ASP A 131 3.64 20.81 -13.48
C ASP A 131 4.60 20.70 -12.28
N PHE A 132 4.17 19.94 -11.27
CA PHE A 132 4.77 19.86 -9.95
C PHE A 132 4.88 18.42 -9.48
N VAL A 133 5.90 18.14 -8.68
CA VAL A 133 6.14 16.84 -8.03
C VAL A 133 6.58 17.10 -6.59
N SER A 134 6.04 16.32 -5.64
CA SER A 134 6.55 16.31 -4.26
C SER A 134 7.66 15.28 -4.11
N CYS A 135 8.80 15.67 -3.56
CA CYS A 135 9.92 14.78 -3.29
C CYS A 135 9.97 14.27 -1.84
N ASP A 136 8.89 14.43 -1.10
CA ASP A 136 8.75 14.04 0.31
C ASP A 136 7.32 13.53 0.61
N GLU A 137 6.91 13.58 1.89
CA GLU A 137 5.58 13.16 2.36
C GLU A 137 4.41 13.93 1.69
N GLY A 138 4.68 15.13 1.19
CA GLY A 138 3.76 15.94 0.38
C GLY A 138 2.88 16.92 1.15
N LEU A 139 2.68 16.74 2.44
CA LEU A 139 1.74 17.51 3.25
C LEU A 139 2.08 19.02 3.28
N HIS A 140 3.31 19.34 3.69
CA HIS A 140 3.81 20.71 3.70
C HIS A 140 3.99 21.28 2.28
N THR A 141 4.44 20.45 1.33
CA THR A 141 4.58 20.84 -0.08
C THR A 141 3.26 21.34 -0.64
N ILE A 142 2.16 20.62 -0.39
CA ILE A 142 0.82 21.00 -0.85
C ILE A 142 0.38 22.33 -0.22
N THR A 143 0.53 22.50 1.09
CA THR A 143 0.10 23.73 1.79
C THR A 143 0.93 24.94 1.37
N ASP A 144 2.25 24.79 1.25
CA ASP A 144 3.15 25.86 0.78
C ASP A 144 2.85 26.24 -0.67
N LEU A 145 2.60 25.25 -1.55
CA LEU A 145 2.26 25.48 -2.96
C LEU A 145 0.89 26.19 -3.09
N LEU A 146 -0.12 25.75 -2.36
CA LEU A 146 -1.43 26.43 -2.33
C LEU A 146 -1.30 27.88 -1.89
N ALA A 147 -0.54 28.14 -0.83
CA ALA A 147 -0.29 29.49 -0.36
C ALA A 147 0.40 30.36 -1.43
N ALA A 148 1.42 29.81 -2.12
CA ALA A 148 2.12 30.51 -3.18
C ALA A 148 1.21 30.83 -4.39
N LEU A 149 0.44 29.83 -4.86
CA LEU A 149 -0.49 29.99 -6.00
C LEU A 149 -1.61 30.99 -5.71
N LYS A 150 -2.09 31.07 -4.46
CA LYS A 150 -3.14 32.04 -4.06
C LYS A 150 -2.61 33.43 -3.83
N ALA A 151 -1.34 33.58 -3.46
CA ALA A 151 -0.78 34.88 -3.09
C ALA A 151 -0.53 35.80 -4.29
N ARG A 152 -0.15 35.26 -5.45
CA ARG A 152 0.29 35.99 -6.63
C ARG A 152 -0.05 35.26 -7.92
N ARG A 153 -0.27 36.06 -9.01
CA ARG A 153 -0.43 35.52 -10.36
C ARG A 153 0.86 34.91 -10.92
N ASP A 154 2.01 35.38 -10.44
CA ASP A 154 3.36 34.81 -10.72
C ASP A 154 3.97 34.41 -9.36
N PRO A 155 3.75 33.12 -8.93
CA PRO A 155 4.14 32.68 -7.61
C PRO A 155 5.66 32.46 -7.51
N ASP A 156 6.25 32.86 -6.37
CA ASP A 156 7.62 32.49 -6.01
C ASP A 156 7.64 31.03 -5.52
N LEU A 157 7.96 30.11 -6.41
CA LEU A 157 8.03 28.68 -6.11
C LEU A 157 9.30 28.27 -5.36
N SER A 158 10.32 29.11 -5.31
CA SER A 158 11.62 28.77 -4.68
C SER A 158 11.52 28.50 -3.17
N ARG A 159 10.43 28.95 -2.54
CA ARG A 159 10.18 28.76 -1.10
C ARG A 159 9.25 27.62 -0.76
N VAL A 160 8.69 26.92 -1.75
CA VAL A 160 7.81 25.77 -1.55
C VAL A 160 8.65 24.54 -1.21
N ARG A 161 8.64 24.13 0.04
CA ARG A 161 9.44 23.00 0.53
C ARG A 161 9.04 21.69 -0.14
N GLY A 162 10.02 20.86 -0.45
CA GLY A 162 9.79 19.54 -1.05
C GLY A 162 9.29 19.56 -2.50
N LEU A 163 9.24 20.75 -3.15
CA LEU A 163 8.76 20.89 -4.51
C LEU A 163 9.85 20.60 -5.54
N VAL A 164 9.49 19.84 -6.57
CA VAL A 164 10.24 19.71 -7.82
C VAL A 164 9.38 20.24 -8.96
N TYR A 165 9.92 21.19 -9.74
CA TYR A 165 9.19 21.88 -10.81
C TYR A 165 10.13 22.29 -11.95
N ARG A 166 9.54 22.78 -13.07
CA ARG A 166 10.34 23.29 -14.20
C ARG A 166 10.51 24.80 -14.10
N ASP A 167 11.74 25.26 -14.03
CA ASP A 167 12.10 26.67 -14.25
C ASP A 167 12.91 26.80 -15.55
N ARG A 168 12.40 27.59 -16.51
CA ARG A 168 13.02 27.81 -17.82
C ARG A 168 13.44 26.51 -18.53
N GLY A 169 12.59 25.47 -18.41
CA GLY A 169 12.80 24.16 -19.02
C GLY A 169 13.76 23.23 -18.27
N ARG A 170 14.25 23.61 -17.09
CA ARG A 170 15.12 22.79 -16.25
C ARG A 170 14.35 22.35 -14.99
N ALA A 171 14.55 21.11 -14.57
CA ALA A 171 14.06 20.66 -13.29
C ALA A 171 14.82 21.38 -12.16
N VAL A 172 14.06 21.94 -11.22
CA VAL A 172 14.56 22.57 -9.99
C VAL A 172 13.96 21.82 -8.83
N ARG A 173 14.77 21.44 -7.85
CA ARG A 173 14.37 20.81 -6.60
C ARG A 173 14.66 21.75 -5.44
N ASN A 174 13.62 22.04 -4.68
CA ASN A 174 13.75 22.84 -3.46
C ASN A 174 14.16 21.96 -2.25
N ASP A 175 14.54 22.62 -1.17
CA ASP A 175 14.80 21.94 0.11
C ASP A 175 13.58 21.15 0.57
N ALA A 176 13.81 19.97 1.12
CA ALA A 176 12.74 19.09 1.59
C ALA A 176 11.98 19.68 2.78
N ALA A 177 10.72 19.30 2.93
CA ALA A 177 9.92 19.61 4.10
C ALA A 177 10.25 18.64 5.26
N PRO A 178 10.11 19.08 6.53
CA PRO A 178 10.17 18.16 7.66
C PRO A 178 8.94 17.22 7.64
N LEU A 179 9.05 16.05 8.27
CA LEU A 179 7.89 15.20 8.51
C LEU A 179 6.94 15.83 9.53
N VAL A 180 5.66 15.54 9.41
CA VAL A 180 4.68 15.86 10.46
C VAL A 180 5.03 15.06 11.71
N LYS A 181 5.16 15.76 12.87
CA LYS A 181 5.58 15.16 14.15
C LYS A 181 4.43 14.76 15.04
N ASP A 182 3.47 15.64 15.19
CA ASP A 182 2.31 15.48 16.06
C ASP A 182 1.12 15.02 15.22
N LEU A 183 1.04 13.71 15.01
CA LEU A 183 0.00 13.12 14.16
C LEU A 183 -1.39 13.36 14.73
N ASP A 184 -1.57 13.30 16.04
CA ASP A 184 -2.87 13.51 16.70
C ASP A 184 -3.43 14.90 16.42
N ARG A 185 -2.57 15.92 16.42
CA ARG A 185 -2.96 17.31 16.24
C ARG A 185 -3.00 17.74 14.79
N GLU A 186 -1.99 17.37 14.00
CA GLU A 186 -1.77 17.90 12.66
C GLU A 186 -2.45 17.04 11.58
N MET A 187 -2.66 15.75 11.86
CA MET A 187 -3.35 14.79 10.98
C MET A 187 -4.39 13.98 11.79
N PRO A 188 -5.45 14.62 12.32
CA PRO A 188 -6.33 13.99 13.32
C PRO A 188 -7.23 12.87 12.79
N GLY A 189 -6.96 12.30 11.65
CA GLY A 189 -7.65 11.20 11.00
C GLY A 189 -7.97 11.49 9.54
N VAL A 190 -8.71 10.58 8.92
CA VAL A 190 -9.11 10.66 7.51
C VAL A 190 -10.33 11.56 7.34
N ALA A 191 -10.41 12.34 6.25
CA ALA A 191 -11.56 13.16 5.91
C ALA A 191 -12.71 12.30 5.33
N TRP A 192 -13.36 11.51 6.18
CA TRP A 192 -14.41 10.56 5.81
C TRP A 192 -15.63 11.21 5.14
N ASP A 193 -15.90 12.45 5.48
CA ASP A 193 -16.98 13.26 4.88
C ASP A 193 -16.79 13.57 3.38
N LEU A 194 -15.57 13.37 2.85
CA LEU A 194 -15.25 13.56 1.44
C LEU A 194 -15.23 12.25 0.65
N LEU A 195 -15.45 11.12 1.28
CA LEU A 195 -15.27 9.80 0.69
C LEU A 195 -16.61 9.08 0.46
N PRO A 196 -16.81 8.39 -0.68
CA PRO A 196 -18.02 7.64 -0.97
C PRO A 196 -18.05 6.31 -0.20
N MET A 197 -18.28 6.36 1.13
CA MET A 197 -18.16 5.23 2.05
C MET A 197 -18.95 3.98 1.64
N GLY A 198 -20.07 4.13 0.94
CA GLY A 198 -20.87 3.02 0.44
C GLY A 198 -20.23 2.22 -0.69
N SER A 199 -19.17 2.73 -1.33
CA SER A 199 -18.50 2.07 -2.45
C SER A 199 -17.34 1.15 -2.01
N TYR A 200 -16.79 1.35 -0.81
CA TYR A 200 -15.64 0.59 -0.33
C TYR A 200 -16.03 -0.80 0.16
N ARG A 201 -15.19 -1.78 -0.17
CA ARG A 201 -15.42 -3.19 0.20
C ARG A 201 -14.10 -3.91 0.50
N ALA A 202 -14.16 -4.79 1.48
CA ALA A 202 -13.04 -5.63 1.90
C ALA A 202 -12.59 -6.64 0.82
N HIS A 203 -11.39 -7.19 0.97
CA HIS A 203 -10.97 -8.38 0.22
C HIS A 203 -11.87 -9.59 0.53
N ASN A 204 -12.03 -10.48 -0.43
CA ASN A 204 -12.84 -11.69 -0.23
C ASN A 204 -12.33 -12.55 0.92
N TRP A 205 -11.01 -12.79 1.02
CA TRP A 205 -10.43 -13.60 2.09
C TRP A 205 -10.66 -12.98 3.49
N HIS A 206 -10.71 -11.65 3.60
CA HIS A 206 -11.01 -10.97 4.85
C HIS A 206 -12.40 -11.33 5.40
N CYS A 207 -13.31 -11.67 4.50
CA CYS A 207 -14.71 -11.99 4.79
C CYS A 207 -15.04 -13.48 4.52
N PHE A 208 -14.08 -14.39 4.65
CA PHE A 208 -14.32 -15.82 4.60
C PHE A 208 -15.32 -16.23 5.70
N GLY A 209 -16.18 -17.22 5.41
CA GLY A 209 -17.26 -17.64 6.31
C GLY A 209 -18.56 -16.85 6.15
N ASP A 210 -18.83 -16.38 4.91
CA ASP A 210 -20.07 -15.67 4.51
C ASP A 210 -20.25 -14.29 5.20
N LEU A 211 -19.18 -13.66 5.66
CA LEU A 211 -19.24 -12.30 6.14
C LEU A 211 -19.45 -11.31 4.99
N GLU A 212 -20.27 -10.30 5.21
CA GLU A 212 -20.46 -9.21 4.27
C GLU A 212 -19.19 -8.39 4.11
N ARG A 213 -18.82 -8.04 2.87
CA ARG A 213 -17.60 -7.27 2.56
C ARG A 213 -17.76 -5.77 2.81
N GLN A 214 -18.96 -5.29 3.02
CA GLN A 214 -19.34 -3.91 3.29
C GLN A 214 -20.19 -3.82 4.54
N PRO A 215 -20.16 -2.73 5.32
CA PRO A 215 -19.24 -1.58 5.16
C PRO A 215 -17.77 -1.90 5.53
N TYR A 216 -16.86 -1.18 4.89
CA TYR A 216 -15.40 -1.39 5.02
C TYR A 216 -14.64 -0.06 5.10
N ALA A 217 -13.57 -0.05 5.89
CA ALA A 217 -12.60 1.04 5.89
C ALA A 217 -11.17 0.54 6.13
N ALA A 218 -10.20 1.28 5.61
CA ALA A 218 -8.79 1.13 5.97
C ALA A 218 -8.32 2.40 6.67
N ILE A 219 -7.50 2.24 7.73
CA ILE A 219 -6.87 3.34 8.48
C ILE A 219 -5.40 3.05 8.69
N TYR A 220 -4.61 4.10 8.96
CA TYR A 220 -3.29 3.98 9.55
C TYR A 220 -3.34 4.27 11.05
N THR A 221 -2.53 3.56 11.83
CA THR A 221 -2.27 3.85 13.24
C THR A 221 -0.83 4.28 13.46
N THR A 222 0.03 3.98 12.48
CA THR A 222 1.45 4.36 12.45
C THR A 222 1.88 4.75 11.05
N LEU A 223 2.98 5.51 10.92
CA LEU A 223 3.61 5.85 9.65
C LEU A 223 5.10 5.53 9.68
N GLY A 224 5.58 4.85 8.63
CA GLY A 224 6.97 4.42 8.49
C GLY A 224 7.23 3.05 9.13
N CYS A 225 8.47 2.59 8.99
CA CYS A 225 8.89 1.27 9.49
C CYS A 225 10.37 1.32 9.90
N PRO A 226 10.75 0.87 11.10
CA PRO A 226 12.13 0.94 11.58
C PRO A 226 13.07 -0.11 10.94
N TYR A 227 12.53 -1.06 10.19
CA TYR A 227 13.29 -2.10 9.51
C TYR A 227 13.90 -1.63 8.19
N HIS A 228 14.88 -2.40 7.67
CA HIS A 228 15.69 -2.05 6.49
C HIS A 228 15.64 -3.15 5.40
N CYS A 229 14.54 -3.91 5.31
CA CYS A 229 14.42 -4.97 4.32
C CYS A 229 14.72 -4.44 2.92
N SER A 230 15.69 -5.04 2.21
CA SER A 230 16.23 -4.51 0.95
C SER A 230 15.22 -4.41 -0.19
N PHE A 231 14.17 -5.22 -0.17
CA PHE A 231 13.10 -5.19 -1.17
C PHE A 231 12.01 -4.14 -0.88
N CYS A 232 12.01 -3.50 0.30
CA CYS A 232 10.94 -2.61 0.75
C CYS A 232 11.23 -1.14 0.41
N CYS A 233 10.20 -0.44 -0.10
CA CYS A 233 10.28 0.97 -0.48
C CYS A 233 9.47 1.91 0.43
N ILE A 234 9.08 1.46 1.63
CA ILE A 234 8.21 2.23 2.53
C ILE A 234 8.77 3.60 2.92
N GLN A 235 10.09 3.71 3.08
CA GLN A 235 10.72 4.95 3.54
C GLN A 235 10.91 6.00 2.43
N ALA A 236 10.62 5.68 1.17
CA ALA A 236 10.82 6.59 0.05
C ALA A 236 10.24 8.00 0.28
N PRO A 237 8.97 8.18 0.72
CA PRO A 237 8.40 9.50 0.94
C PRO A 237 8.86 10.16 2.25
N PHE A 238 9.57 9.45 3.14
CA PHE A 238 9.95 9.96 4.45
C PHE A 238 11.42 10.36 4.54
N LYS A 239 12.31 9.77 3.73
CA LYS A 239 13.77 9.93 3.85
C LYS A 239 14.26 11.37 3.79
N SER A 240 13.76 12.17 2.87
CA SER A 240 14.15 13.58 2.77
C SER A 240 13.72 14.39 4.00
N GLY A 241 12.51 14.18 4.48
CA GLY A 241 12.00 14.82 5.70
C GLY A 241 12.72 14.35 6.98
N GLU A 242 13.11 13.08 7.05
CA GLU A 242 13.92 12.52 8.14
C GLU A 242 15.27 13.24 8.24
N GLN A 243 15.93 13.50 7.12
CA GLN A 243 17.18 14.23 7.05
C GLN A 243 17.03 15.68 7.56
N VAL A 244 15.96 16.37 7.16
CA VAL A 244 15.61 17.71 7.65
C VAL A 244 15.42 17.72 9.16
N MET A 245 14.88 16.64 9.73
CA MET A 245 14.70 16.48 11.18
C MET A 245 15.98 16.05 11.91
N GLY A 246 17.09 15.84 11.21
CA GLY A 246 18.37 15.45 11.77
C GLY A 246 18.47 13.97 12.15
N LEU A 247 17.62 13.10 11.60
CA LEU A 247 17.78 11.66 11.75
C LEU A 247 19.04 11.22 11.00
N ARG A 248 19.76 10.26 11.57
CA ARG A 248 20.92 9.64 10.88
C ARG A 248 20.43 8.89 9.64
N ALA A 249 21.26 8.79 8.61
CA ALA A 249 20.89 8.16 7.34
C ALA A 249 20.40 6.71 7.49
N GLU A 250 20.97 5.98 8.47
CA GLU A 250 20.63 4.60 8.79
C GLU A 250 19.35 4.46 9.66
N ALA A 251 18.82 5.58 10.17
CA ALA A 251 17.61 5.54 10.97
C ALA A 251 16.37 5.73 10.09
N ASN A 252 15.32 5.01 10.40
CA ASN A 252 13.99 5.18 9.81
C ASN A 252 13.04 5.75 10.86
N SER A 253 12.20 6.70 10.45
CA SER A 253 11.13 7.21 11.29
C SER A 253 10.03 6.15 11.47
N TYR A 254 9.44 6.12 12.67
CA TYR A 254 8.28 5.32 12.99
C TYR A 254 7.42 6.15 13.93
N ARG A 255 6.33 6.73 13.41
CA ARG A 255 5.48 7.72 14.07
C ARG A 255 4.12 7.12 14.36
N PHE A 256 3.45 7.59 15.41
CA PHE A 256 2.22 7.00 15.93
C PHE A 256 1.14 8.06 16.11
N TRP A 257 -0.11 7.70 15.82
CA TRP A 257 -1.25 8.30 16.48
C TRP A 257 -1.39 7.68 17.89
N SER A 258 -1.90 8.43 18.86
CA SER A 258 -2.19 7.84 20.17
C SER A 258 -3.29 6.77 20.06
N PRO A 259 -3.27 5.73 20.90
CA PRO A 259 -4.34 4.74 20.93
C PRO A 259 -5.75 5.35 21.07
N ALA A 260 -5.88 6.42 21.86
CA ALA A 260 -7.14 7.14 22.01
C ALA A 260 -7.61 7.76 20.70
N LYS A 261 -6.69 8.37 19.91
CA LYS A 261 -7.02 8.98 18.62
C LYS A 261 -7.41 7.96 17.57
N VAL A 262 -6.72 6.82 17.55
CA VAL A 262 -7.07 5.69 16.67
C VAL A 262 -8.48 5.17 16.97
N VAL A 263 -8.79 4.98 18.25
CA VAL A 263 -10.11 4.46 18.64
C VAL A 263 -11.22 5.49 18.44
N GLU A 264 -10.95 6.80 18.62
CA GLU A 264 -11.89 7.87 18.24
C GLU A 264 -12.26 7.80 16.74
N GLU A 265 -11.30 7.53 15.87
CA GLU A 265 -11.56 7.34 14.44
C GLU A 265 -12.38 6.08 14.16
N ILE A 266 -12.07 4.97 14.83
CA ILE A 266 -12.86 3.74 14.73
C ILE A 266 -14.29 3.95 15.29
N ASP A 267 -14.46 4.67 16.42
CA ASP A 267 -15.76 5.05 16.96
C ASP A 267 -16.60 5.80 15.90
N LEU A 268 -16.01 6.76 15.20
CA LEU A 268 -16.66 7.47 14.10
C LEU A 268 -17.10 6.52 12.97
N LEU A 269 -16.20 5.64 12.52
CA LEU A 269 -16.47 4.67 11.46
C LEU A 269 -17.61 3.71 11.82
N VAL A 270 -17.62 3.20 13.04
CA VAL A 270 -18.66 2.28 13.54
C VAL A 270 -19.99 3.00 13.70
N THR A 271 -20.00 4.14 14.37
CA THR A 271 -21.26 4.81 14.76
C THR A 271 -21.91 5.58 13.63
N THR A 272 -21.13 6.16 12.71
CA THR A 272 -21.65 6.99 11.61
C THR A 272 -21.81 6.20 10.33
N HIS A 273 -20.89 5.27 10.04
CA HIS A 273 -20.88 4.54 8.77
C HIS A 273 -21.18 3.04 8.91
N GLY A 274 -21.39 2.54 10.12
CA GLY A 274 -21.69 1.13 10.38
C GLY A 274 -20.55 0.18 10.02
N VAL A 275 -19.31 0.67 9.95
CA VAL A 275 -18.15 -0.12 9.51
C VAL A 275 -17.87 -1.24 10.52
N ARG A 276 -17.70 -2.46 10.00
CA ARG A 276 -17.29 -3.64 10.77
C ARG A 276 -15.98 -4.24 10.27
N ASN A 277 -15.75 -4.18 8.97
CA ASN A 277 -14.51 -4.68 8.37
C ASN A 277 -13.47 -3.56 8.32
N ILE A 278 -12.38 -3.71 9.05
CA ILE A 278 -11.32 -2.70 9.15
C ILE A 278 -9.99 -3.32 8.74
N LYS A 279 -9.26 -2.60 7.90
CA LYS A 279 -7.84 -2.83 7.63
C LYS A 279 -7.01 -1.84 8.40
N ILE A 280 -6.09 -2.33 9.23
CA ILE A 280 -4.98 -1.51 9.69
C ILE A 280 -3.90 -1.56 8.60
N ALA A 281 -3.72 -0.45 7.91
CA ALA A 281 -2.84 -0.37 6.74
C ALA A 281 -1.37 -0.12 7.08
N ASP A 282 -1.04 -0.06 8.39
CA ASP A 282 0.35 0.05 8.86
C ASP A 282 1.20 -1.07 8.27
N GLU A 283 2.39 -0.76 7.80
CA GLU A 283 3.34 -1.79 7.34
C GLU A 283 3.83 -2.67 8.49
N MET A 284 3.75 -2.18 9.73
CA MET A 284 4.16 -2.88 10.95
C MET A 284 3.28 -2.52 12.14
N PHE A 285 2.04 -2.98 12.14
CA PHE A 285 1.15 -2.76 13.28
C PHE A 285 1.62 -3.52 14.53
N VAL A 286 1.86 -4.84 14.40
CA VAL A 286 2.25 -5.68 15.53
C VAL A 286 3.75 -5.54 15.83
N LEU A 287 4.17 -4.37 16.30
CA LEU A 287 5.55 -4.07 16.69
C LEU A 287 5.65 -3.42 18.05
N ASN A 288 5.00 -2.27 18.25
CA ASN A 288 5.05 -1.57 19.52
C ASN A 288 3.96 -2.08 20.47
N GLN A 289 4.35 -2.90 21.43
CA GLN A 289 3.41 -3.53 22.36
C GLN A 289 2.51 -2.53 23.11
N ARG A 290 3.04 -1.37 23.53
CA ARG A 290 2.23 -0.37 24.24
C ARG A 290 1.16 0.22 23.36
N HIS A 291 1.49 0.48 22.10
CA HIS A 291 0.55 1.00 21.10
C HIS A 291 -0.55 -0.02 20.81
N VAL A 292 -0.16 -1.24 20.44
CA VAL A 292 -1.08 -2.34 20.12
C VAL A 292 -2.03 -2.64 21.30
N VAL A 293 -1.46 -2.85 22.47
CA VAL A 293 -2.26 -3.16 23.68
C VAL A 293 -3.17 -2.00 24.07
N GLY A 294 -2.70 -0.76 23.95
CA GLY A 294 -3.53 0.43 24.21
C GLY A 294 -4.75 0.52 23.31
N ILE A 295 -4.60 0.25 22.00
CA ILE A 295 -5.73 0.20 21.06
C ILE A 295 -6.66 -0.97 21.41
N CYS A 296 -6.11 -2.17 21.65
CA CYS A 296 -6.90 -3.35 21.97
C CYS A 296 -7.73 -3.15 23.24
N ASP A 297 -7.15 -2.61 24.31
CA ASP A 297 -7.86 -2.40 25.57
C ASP A 297 -9.05 -1.46 25.39
N LEU A 298 -8.87 -0.36 24.65
CA LEU A 298 -9.95 0.58 24.35
C LEU A 298 -11.03 -0.06 23.45
N LEU A 299 -10.68 -0.86 22.45
CA LEU A 299 -11.66 -1.56 21.60
C LEU A 299 -12.44 -2.62 22.38
N ILE A 300 -11.79 -3.34 23.30
CA ILE A 300 -12.44 -4.29 24.21
C ILE A 300 -13.47 -3.58 25.12
N GLU A 301 -13.14 -2.40 25.63
CA GLU A 301 -14.06 -1.57 26.42
C GLU A 301 -15.28 -1.12 25.62
N ARG A 302 -15.11 -0.83 24.31
CA ARG A 302 -16.22 -0.48 23.40
C ARG A 302 -17.16 -1.65 23.12
N GLY A 303 -16.66 -2.87 23.13
CA GLY A 303 -17.44 -4.08 22.88
C GLY A 303 -17.97 -4.17 21.45
N TYR A 304 -17.31 -3.57 20.46
CA TYR A 304 -17.70 -3.64 19.05
C TYR A 304 -17.47 -5.03 18.49
N ASP A 305 -18.40 -5.47 17.62
CA ASP A 305 -18.24 -6.68 16.80
C ASP A 305 -17.49 -6.31 15.51
N LEU A 306 -16.16 -6.34 15.57
CA LEU A 306 -15.28 -5.95 14.47
C LEU A 306 -14.58 -7.15 13.85
N ASN A 307 -14.32 -7.04 12.56
CA ASN A 307 -13.49 -7.94 11.78
C ASN A 307 -12.28 -7.16 11.28
N ILE A 308 -11.18 -7.19 12.03
CA ILE A 308 -9.98 -6.41 11.77
C ILE A 308 -8.86 -7.31 11.25
N TRP A 309 -8.06 -6.81 10.30
CA TRP A 309 -6.79 -7.40 9.94
C TRP A 309 -5.65 -6.38 9.95
N ALA A 310 -4.45 -6.87 10.23
CA ALA A 310 -3.24 -6.04 10.32
C ALA A 310 -2.00 -6.80 9.89
N TYR A 311 -0.91 -6.08 9.56
CA TYR A 311 0.39 -6.68 9.24
C TYR A 311 1.22 -6.99 10.48
N ALA A 312 1.96 -8.10 10.41
CA ALA A 312 2.92 -8.54 11.43
C ALA A 312 4.17 -9.16 10.79
N ARG A 313 5.28 -9.13 11.51
CA ARG A 313 6.47 -9.94 11.22
C ARG A 313 6.50 -11.15 12.15
N VAL A 314 7.18 -12.21 11.74
CA VAL A 314 7.37 -13.43 12.54
C VAL A 314 7.93 -13.10 13.92
N ASP A 315 8.99 -12.30 13.98
CA ASP A 315 9.74 -11.93 15.20
C ASP A 315 9.04 -10.89 16.10
N THR A 316 7.94 -10.28 15.64
CA THR A 316 7.24 -9.23 16.40
C THR A 316 6.00 -9.72 17.15
N VAL A 317 5.46 -10.87 16.79
CA VAL A 317 4.28 -11.44 17.47
C VAL A 317 4.67 -12.04 18.81
N LYS A 318 4.07 -11.55 19.88
CA LYS A 318 4.30 -12.03 21.27
C LYS A 318 3.01 -12.54 21.90
N ASP A 319 3.11 -13.59 22.71
CA ASP A 319 1.95 -14.28 23.32
C ASP A 319 1.02 -13.35 24.11
N ASN A 320 1.59 -12.41 24.83
CA ASN A 320 0.85 -11.48 25.67
C ASN A 320 -0.01 -10.46 24.90
N MET A 321 0.11 -10.39 23.58
CA MET A 321 -0.73 -9.55 22.72
C MET A 321 -1.86 -10.33 22.04
N LEU A 322 -1.67 -11.64 21.80
CA LEU A 322 -2.58 -12.42 20.95
C LEU A 322 -4.01 -12.51 21.51
N ASP A 323 -4.18 -12.76 22.82
CA ASP A 323 -5.50 -12.76 23.47
C ASP A 323 -6.20 -11.40 23.32
N LYS A 324 -5.47 -10.31 23.55
CA LYS A 324 -6.02 -8.96 23.42
C LYS A 324 -6.38 -8.62 21.99
N LEU A 325 -5.51 -8.95 21.03
CA LEU A 325 -5.79 -8.79 19.61
C LEU A 325 -7.10 -9.51 19.22
N LYS A 326 -7.22 -10.79 19.61
CA LYS A 326 -8.44 -11.57 19.29
C LYS A 326 -9.69 -10.95 19.91
N ARG A 327 -9.65 -10.58 21.16
CA ARG A 327 -10.78 -9.97 21.88
C ARG A 327 -11.16 -8.59 21.36
N ALA A 328 -10.19 -7.84 20.82
CA ALA A 328 -10.41 -6.54 20.19
C ALA A 328 -10.96 -6.63 18.75
N GLY A 329 -11.18 -7.84 18.22
CA GLY A 329 -11.72 -8.07 16.87
C GLY A 329 -10.68 -8.28 15.79
N PHE A 330 -9.38 -8.43 16.11
CA PHE A 330 -8.38 -8.82 15.13
C PHE A 330 -8.54 -10.31 14.78
N ASN A 331 -9.22 -10.56 13.68
CA ASN A 331 -9.49 -11.91 13.21
C ASN A 331 -8.44 -12.44 12.23
N TRP A 332 -7.60 -11.55 11.69
CA TRP A 332 -6.58 -11.90 10.72
C TRP A 332 -5.26 -11.15 10.97
N LEU A 333 -4.14 -11.85 10.81
CA LEU A 333 -2.81 -11.26 10.73
C LEU A 333 -2.16 -11.61 9.38
N ALA A 334 -1.71 -10.58 8.67
CA ALA A 334 -0.90 -10.74 7.46
C ALA A 334 0.57 -10.86 7.87
N LEU A 335 1.09 -12.08 7.84
CA LEU A 335 2.42 -12.42 8.34
C LEU A 335 3.44 -12.44 7.20
N GLY A 336 4.47 -11.59 7.32
CA GLY A 336 5.59 -11.58 6.36
C GLY A 336 6.59 -12.69 6.67
N ILE A 337 6.47 -13.82 5.97
CA ILE A 337 7.36 -15.00 6.07
C ILE A 337 8.49 -14.92 5.05
N GLU A 338 8.20 -14.46 3.86
CA GLU A 338 9.03 -14.25 2.68
C GLU A 338 9.67 -15.52 2.11
N ALA A 339 10.59 -16.18 2.83
CA ALA A 339 11.32 -17.34 2.34
C ALA A 339 11.56 -18.40 3.43
N ALA A 340 11.93 -19.62 3.04
CA ALA A 340 12.25 -20.75 3.93
C ALA A 340 13.75 -21.04 4.01
N ASP A 341 14.61 -20.08 3.67
CA ASP A 341 16.06 -20.23 3.73
C ASP A 341 16.68 -19.04 4.48
N ASP A 342 17.47 -19.34 5.51
CA ASP A 342 18.06 -18.32 6.38
C ASP A 342 19.08 -17.43 5.65
N ASN A 343 19.78 -17.94 4.62
CA ASN A 343 20.71 -17.14 3.83
C ASN A 343 19.93 -16.14 2.94
N VAL A 344 18.85 -16.60 2.31
CA VAL A 344 17.95 -15.76 1.52
C VAL A 344 17.34 -14.65 2.39
N LEU A 345 16.88 -14.98 3.60
CA LEU A 345 16.33 -14.00 4.55
C LEU A 345 17.40 -13.01 5.04
N THR A 346 18.61 -13.47 5.33
CA THR A 346 19.73 -12.64 5.79
C THR A 346 20.17 -11.64 4.71
N ASP A 347 20.25 -12.06 3.44
CA ASP A 347 20.64 -11.20 2.32
C ASP A 347 19.68 -10.00 2.12
N VAL A 348 18.42 -10.18 2.51
CA VAL A 348 17.39 -9.11 2.42
C VAL A 348 17.12 -8.40 3.77
N ASP A 349 18.01 -8.55 4.74
CA ASP A 349 17.92 -7.95 6.09
C ASP A 349 16.65 -8.34 6.87
N LYS A 350 16.22 -9.60 6.69
CA LYS A 350 15.20 -10.24 7.53
C LYS A 350 15.88 -11.23 8.47
N ARG A 351 15.99 -10.88 9.74
CA ARG A 351 16.82 -11.59 10.73
C ARG A 351 15.98 -12.38 11.73
N TYR A 352 15.26 -13.39 11.26
CA TYR A 352 14.64 -14.44 12.07
C TYR A 352 14.94 -15.80 11.42
N GLU A 353 14.90 -16.85 12.21
CA GLU A 353 15.15 -18.22 11.76
C GLU A 353 13.85 -18.86 11.28
N VAL A 354 13.94 -19.76 10.29
CA VAL A 354 12.76 -20.48 9.75
C VAL A 354 12.01 -21.25 10.84
N ASN A 355 12.70 -21.78 11.86
CA ASN A 355 12.05 -22.45 12.99
C ASN A 355 11.10 -21.53 13.77
N GLU A 356 11.41 -20.24 13.90
CA GLU A 356 10.53 -19.25 14.56
C GLU A 356 9.20 -19.07 13.80
N VAL A 357 9.18 -19.38 12.49
CA VAL A 357 7.97 -19.29 11.67
C VAL A 357 6.92 -20.28 12.17
N TYR A 358 7.31 -21.55 12.35
CA TYR A 358 6.40 -22.61 12.83
C TYR A 358 5.81 -22.24 14.20
N GLU A 359 6.66 -21.87 15.14
CA GLU A 359 6.23 -21.50 16.50
C GLU A 359 5.28 -20.29 16.49
N THR A 360 5.56 -19.29 15.64
CA THR A 360 4.73 -18.08 15.55
C THR A 360 3.38 -18.39 14.90
N VAL A 361 3.37 -19.19 13.82
CA VAL A 361 2.13 -19.62 13.17
C VAL A 361 1.25 -20.41 14.13
N ASP A 362 1.82 -21.34 14.87
CA ASP A 362 1.08 -22.15 15.86
C ASP A 362 0.49 -21.27 16.98
N ARG A 363 1.26 -20.31 17.50
CA ARG A 363 0.75 -19.36 18.51
C ARG A 363 -0.41 -18.54 18.00
N ILE A 364 -0.34 -18.01 16.78
CA ILE A 364 -1.41 -17.21 16.16
C ILE A 364 -2.66 -18.07 15.96
N LYS A 365 -2.52 -19.29 15.41
CA LYS A 365 -3.61 -20.23 15.19
C LYS A 365 -4.27 -20.64 16.50
N ASN A 366 -3.48 -20.93 17.54
CA ASN A 366 -3.97 -21.31 18.87
C ASN A 366 -4.74 -20.15 19.57
N ALA A 367 -4.42 -18.88 19.23
CA ALA A 367 -5.19 -17.72 19.68
C ALA A 367 -6.51 -17.52 18.88
N GLY A 368 -6.80 -18.37 17.89
CA GLY A 368 -7.99 -18.28 17.06
C GLY A 368 -7.96 -17.14 16.05
N ILE A 369 -6.75 -16.69 15.67
CA ILE A 369 -6.53 -15.66 14.65
C ILE A 369 -6.12 -16.35 13.35
N ASN A 370 -6.74 -15.94 12.23
CA ASN A 370 -6.41 -16.46 10.90
C ASN A 370 -5.14 -15.79 10.36
N ILE A 371 -4.43 -16.48 9.48
CA ILE A 371 -3.18 -16.01 8.92
C ILE A 371 -3.28 -15.82 7.42
N ILE A 372 -2.83 -14.66 6.95
CA ILE A 372 -2.47 -14.43 5.55
C ILE A 372 -0.96 -14.54 5.48
N ALA A 373 -0.46 -15.65 4.99
CA ALA A 373 0.98 -15.87 4.84
C ALA A 373 1.50 -15.21 3.55
N ASN A 374 2.53 -14.38 3.67
CA ASN A 374 3.13 -13.69 2.53
C ASN A 374 4.51 -14.28 2.23
N TYR A 375 4.70 -14.71 0.98
CA TYR A 375 5.93 -15.33 0.46
C TYR A 375 6.44 -14.56 -0.75
N ILE A 376 7.77 -14.49 -0.90
CA ILE A 376 8.43 -13.84 -2.04
C ILE A 376 9.37 -14.87 -2.69
N PHE A 377 9.24 -15.10 -3.98
CA PHE A 377 10.15 -15.89 -4.79
C PHE A 377 11.06 -15.00 -5.62
N GLY A 378 12.30 -15.41 -5.80
CA GLY A 378 13.26 -14.68 -6.62
C GLY A 378 13.95 -13.54 -5.87
N LEU A 379 14.11 -13.65 -4.56
CA LEU A 379 15.03 -12.81 -3.80
C LEU A 379 16.47 -13.05 -4.29
N PRO A 380 17.42 -12.13 -4.12
CA PRO A 380 18.71 -12.18 -4.83
C PRO A 380 19.50 -13.48 -4.69
N GLU A 381 19.44 -14.16 -3.52
CA GLU A 381 20.12 -15.43 -3.25
C GLU A 381 19.27 -16.68 -3.57
N ASP A 382 18.02 -16.49 -4.03
CA ASP A 382 17.17 -17.65 -4.34
C ASP A 382 17.73 -18.50 -5.49
N THR A 383 17.64 -19.81 -5.28
CA THR A 383 17.82 -20.87 -6.26
C THR A 383 16.48 -21.56 -6.52
N HIS A 384 16.41 -22.48 -7.47
CA HIS A 384 15.23 -23.34 -7.63
C HIS A 384 14.91 -24.16 -6.39
N GLU A 385 15.94 -24.60 -5.67
CA GLU A 385 15.81 -25.40 -4.44
C GLU A 385 15.26 -24.58 -3.28
N THR A 386 15.76 -23.36 -3.04
CA THR A 386 15.26 -22.50 -1.95
C THR A 386 13.85 -22.00 -2.21
N MET A 387 13.50 -21.69 -3.47
CA MET A 387 12.12 -21.37 -3.85
C MET A 387 11.18 -22.57 -3.64
N GLN A 388 11.64 -23.80 -3.96
CA GLN A 388 10.86 -25.00 -3.66
C GLN A 388 10.69 -25.21 -2.16
N GLY A 389 11.74 -25.03 -1.36
CA GLY A 389 11.67 -25.08 0.10
C GLY A 389 10.66 -24.07 0.67
N THR A 390 10.57 -22.89 0.08
CA THR A 390 9.57 -21.86 0.47
C THR A 390 8.13 -22.31 0.14
N LEU A 391 7.92 -22.96 -1.01
CA LEU A 391 6.62 -23.53 -1.34
C LEU A 391 6.27 -24.72 -0.42
N ASP A 392 7.24 -25.58 -0.12
CA ASP A 392 7.04 -26.73 0.78
C ASP A 392 6.68 -26.24 2.20
N LEU A 393 7.36 -25.18 2.71
CA LEU A 393 7.00 -24.54 3.97
C LEU A 393 5.56 -23.99 3.92
N ALA A 394 5.16 -23.35 2.83
CA ALA A 394 3.80 -22.82 2.69
C ALA A 394 2.75 -23.91 2.75
N LEU A 395 2.98 -25.06 2.08
CA LEU A 395 2.10 -26.22 2.09
C LEU A 395 2.02 -26.86 3.49
N ASP A 396 3.14 -26.95 4.19
CA ASP A 396 3.21 -27.53 5.54
C ASP A 396 2.51 -26.64 6.58
N LEU A 397 2.76 -25.34 6.55
CA LEU A 397 2.08 -24.38 7.43
C LEU A 397 0.57 -24.32 7.17
N ASN A 398 0.11 -24.56 5.97
CA ASN A 398 -1.30 -24.61 5.58
C ASN A 398 -2.14 -23.49 6.22
N CYS A 399 -1.74 -22.22 5.97
CA CYS A 399 -2.42 -21.04 6.48
C CYS A 399 -3.74 -20.79 5.73
N GLU A 400 -4.64 -20.00 6.31
CA GLU A 400 -5.99 -19.76 5.79
C GLU A 400 -6.00 -19.02 4.46
N PHE A 401 -4.99 -18.19 4.21
CA PHE A 401 -4.73 -17.57 2.91
C PHE A 401 -3.23 -17.39 2.69
N ALA A 402 -2.80 -17.40 1.44
CA ALA A 402 -1.41 -17.17 1.06
C ALA A 402 -1.30 -16.19 -0.09
N ASN A 403 -0.32 -15.28 0.00
CA ASN A 403 0.10 -14.45 -1.11
C ASN A 403 1.49 -14.91 -1.58
N PHE A 404 1.61 -15.11 -2.88
CA PHE A 404 2.87 -15.44 -3.53
C PHE A 404 3.28 -14.27 -4.42
N TYR A 405 4.42 -13.67 -4.11
CA TYR A 405 4.99 -12.57 -4.86
C TYR A 405 6.27 -13.02 -5.57
N SER A 406 6.55 -12.48 -6.73
CA SER A 406 7.90 -12.46 -7.29
C SER A 406 8.63 -11.19 -6.85
N ALA A 407 9.93 -11.28 -6.59
CA ALA A 407 10.73 -10.14 -6.18
C ALA A 407 10.77 -9.07 -7.28
N MET A 408 10.46 -7.84 -6.90
CA MET A 408 10.40 -6.68 -7.78
C MET A 408 11.33 -5.58 -7.29
N ALA A 409 11.98 -4.88 -8.20
CA ALA A 409 12.79 -3.70 -7.88
C ALA A 409 11.91 -2.45 -7.79
N TYR A 410 11.16 -2.29 -6.71
CA TYR A 410 10.33 -1.10 -6.52
C TYR A 410 11.19 0.16 -6.29
N PRO A 411 10.98 1.25 -7.05
CA PRO A 411 11.67 2.51 -6.83
C PRO A 411 11.61 2.97 -5.37
N GLY A 412 12.76 3.40 -4.84
CA GLY A 412 12.91 3.77 -3.42
C GLY A 412 13.32 2.61 -2.49
N SER A 413 13.47 1.39 -3.01
CA SER A 413 14.05 0.28 -2.27
C SER A 413 15.56 0.13 -2.57
N PRO A 414 16.37 -0.38 -1.61
CA PRO A 414 17.77 -0.73 -1.88
C PRO A 414 17.93 -1.71 -3.05
N LEU A 415 16.99 -2.63 -3.20
CA LEU A 415 16.98 -3.61 -4.30
C LEU A 415 16.80 -2.94 -5.68
N TYR A 416 16.06 -1.83 -5.76
CA TYR A 416 15.96 -1.03 -6.98
C TYR A 416 17.30 -0.39 -7.34
N GLU A 417 17.99 0.19 -6.36
CA GLU A 417 19.32 0.80 -6.58
C GLU A 417 20.33 -0.25 -7.03
N GLU A 418 20.28 -1.45 -6.45
CA GLU A 418 21.12 -2.56 -6.86
C GLU A 418 20.82 -3.00 -8.30
N ALA A 419 19.53 -3.13 -8.66
CA ALA A 419 19.11 -3.52 -10.00
C ALA A 419 19.59 -2.52 -11.06
N VAL A 420 19.48 -1.22 -10.79
CA VAL A 420 19.98 -0.15 -11.67
C VAL A 420 21.50 -0.23 -11.78
N ARG A 421 22.23 -0.35 -10.66
CA ARG A 421 23.69 -0.44 -10.65
C ARG A 421 24.22 -1.67 -11.41
N ARG A 422 23.53 -2.80 -11.32
CA ARG A 422 23.88 -4.05 -12.02
C ARG A 422 23.42 -4.08 -13.49
N GLY A 423 22.62 -3.11 -13.93
CA GLY A 423 22.03 -3.09 -15.26
C GLY A 423 21.01 -4.21 -15.48
N TRP A 424 20.34 -4.68 -14.42
CA TRP A 424 19.25 -5.65 -14.56
C TRP A 424 18.09 -5.03 -15.32
N ARG A 425 17.43 -5.84 -16.14
CA ARG A 425 16.27 -5.38 -16.88
C ARG A 425 15.13 -5.06 -15.94
N LEU A 426 14.63 -3.84 -16.00
CA LEU A 426 13.45 -3.37 -15.28
C LEU A 426 12.24 -3.31 -16.22
N PRO A 427 11.00 -3.33 -15.68
CA PRO A 427 9.80 -3.12 -16.47
C PRO A 427 9.85 -1.80 -17.26
N GLU A 428 9.41 -1.86 -18.52
CA GLU A 428 9.32 -0.69 -19.41
C GLU A 428 8.15 0.22 -19.04
N ASN A 429 7.07 -0.39 -18.51
CA ASN A 429 5.86 0.30 -18.04
C ASN A 429 5.63 0.04 -16.57
N TRP A 430 4.91 0.93 -15.91
CA TRP A 430 4.60 0.81 -14.49
C TRP A 430 3.71 -0.40 -14.16
N SER A 431 2.86 -0.85 -15.12
CA SER A 431 2.09 -2.10 -15.01
C SER A 431 2.98 -3.34 -14.80
N GLY A 432 4.17 -3.35 -15.39
CA GLY A 432 5.12 -4.46 -15.25
C GLY A 432 5.64 -4.71 -13.83
N TYR A 433 5.45 -3.74 -12.92
CA TYR A 433 5.71 -3.89 -11.48
C TYR A 433 4.55 -4.56 -10.73
N SER A 434 3.44 -4.87 -11.38
CA SER A 434 2.33 -5.60 -10.77
C SER A 434 2.55 -7.10 -10.85
N GLN A 435 2.14 -7.84 -9.81
CA GLN A 435 2.14 -9.30 -9.79
C GLN A 435 1.11 -9.93 -10.75
N HIS A 436 0.16 -9.13 -11.27
CA HIS A 436 -1.01 -9.62 -12.01
C HIS A 436 -1.10 -9.12 -13.46
N ALA A 437 -0.25 -8.20 -13.88
CA ALA A 437 -0.28 -7.64 -15.23
C ALA A 437 0.30 -8.59 -16.29
N VAL A 438 -0.09 -8.40 -17.55
CA VAL A 438 0.43 -9.16 -18.69
C VAL A 438 1.94 -8.98 -18.85
N ASP A 439 2.43 -7.76 -18.64
CA ASP A 439 3.83 -7.35 -18.78
C ASP A 439 4.63 -7.44 -17.48
N THR A 440 4.13 -8.17 -16.47
CA THR A 440 4.85 -8.46 -15.22
C THR A 440 6.28 -8.92 -15.50
N LEU A 441 7.27 -8.20 -14.97
CA LEU A 441 8.69 -8.54 -15.12
C LEU A 441 9.38 -8.48 -13.75
N PRO A 442 9.55 -9.62 -13.07
CA PRO A 442 10.31 -9.68 -11.84
C PRO A 442 11.81 -9.53 -12.07
N LEU A 443 12.56 -9.40 -10.99
CA LEU A 443 14.01 -9.49 -11.04
C LEU A 443 14.47 -10.93 -11.33
N PRO A 444 15.63 -11.11 -11.97
CA PRO A 444 16.37 -12.35 -11.87
C PRO A 444 17.01 -12.46 -10.48
N THR A 445 17.33 -13.66 -10.04
CA THR A 445 18.24 -13.88 -8.92
C THR A 445 19.69 -13.98 -9.44
N ARG A 446 20.63 -14.26 -8.54
CA ARG A 446 22.01 -14.60 -8.94
C ARG A 446 22.08 -15.97 -9.66
N HIS A 447 21.03 -16.79 -9.56
CA HIS A 447 21.01 -18.20 -9.98
C HIS A 447 19.87 -18.54 -10.94
N VAL A 448 18.78 -17.75 -10.95
CA VAL A 448 17.52 -18.07 -11.65
C VAL A 448 17.09 -16.89 -12.53
N SER A 449 16.62 -17.19 -13.74
CA SER A 449 16.15 -16.14 -14.65
C SER A 449 14.81 -15.53 -14.17
N ALA A 450 14.54 -14.27 -14.53
CA ALA A 450 13.27 -13.60 -14.24
C ALA A 450 12.05 -14.38 -14.75
N ALA A 451 12.18 -15.02 -15.93
CA ALA A 451 11.13 -15.86 -16.51
C ALA A 451 10.84 -17.11 -15.68
N ASP A 452 11.89 -17.73 -15.14
CA ASP A 452 11.75 -18.90 -14.28
C ASP A 452 11.13 -18.53 -12.92
N VAL A 453 11.54 -17.39 -12.33
CA VAL A 453 10.93 -16.85 -11.10
C VAL A 453 9.43 -16.63 -11.29
N LEU A 454 9.03 -15.96 -12.38
CA LEU A 454 7.61 -15.69 -12.66
C LEU A 454 6.82 -16.99 -12.87
N SER A 455 7.37 -17.92 -13.65
CA SER A 455 6.74 -19.22 -13.90
C SER A 455 6.63 -20.07 -12.61
N PHE A 456 7.64 -19.98 -11.73
CA PHE A 456 7.61 -20.63 -10.43
C PHE A 456 6.52 -20.06 -9.54
N ARG A 457 6.44 -18.73 -9.43
CA ARG A 457 5.41 -18.03 -8.64
C ARG A 457 3.99 -18.42 -9.07
N ASP A 458 3.71 -18.45 -10.38
CA ASP A 458 2.39 -18.80 -10.88
C ASP A 458 2.05 -20.27 -10.59
N ARG A 459 3.02 -21.18 -10.76
CA ARG A 459 2.87 -22.60 -10.39
C ARG A 459 2.66 -22.78 -8.87
N ALA A 460 3.39 -22.03 -8.03
CA ALA A 460 3.25 -22.09 -6.58
C ALA A 460 1.85 -21.69 -6.13
N PHE A 461 1.26 -20.65 -6.73
CA PHE A 461 -0.11 -20.25 -6.48
C PHE A 461 -1.09 -21.40 -6.78
N ASP A 462 -1.01 -22.01 -7.97
CA ASP A 462 -1.89 -23.11 -8.35
C ASP A 462 -1.68 -24.33 -7.44
N THR A 463 -0.44 -24.65 -7.09
CA THR A 463 -0.10 -25.79 -6.22
C THR A 463 -0.73 -25.61 -4.85
N TYR A 464 -0.59 -24.43 -4.23
CA TYR A 464 -1.10 -24.16 -2.89
C TYR A 464 -2.64 -24.19 -2.84
N PHE A 465 -3.29 -23.42 -3.70
CA PHE A 465 -4.75 -23.27 -3.66
C PHE A 465 -5.52 -24.48 -4.20
N ARG A 466 -4.83 -25.45 -4.85
CA ARG A 466 -5.40 -26.75 -5.25
C ARG A 466 -4.97 -27.89 -4.34
N HIS A 467 -4.14 -27.62 -3.32
CA HIS A 467 -3.68 -28.62 -2.38
C HIS A 467 -4.85 -29.18 -1.58
N GLU A 468 -4.99 -30.52 -1.54
CA GLU A 468 -6.14 -31.17 -0.90
C GLU A 468 -6.25 -30.84 0.61
N PRO A 469 -5.17 -30.88 1.43
CA PRO A 469 -5.22 -30.45 2.82
C PRO A 469 -5.71 -29.00 3.00
N TYR A 470 -5.29 -28.06 2.12
CA TYR A 470 -5.78 -26.67 2.13
C TYR A 470 -7.28 -26.59 1.85
N LEU A 471 -7.75 -27.23 0.79
CA LEU A 471 -9.17 -27.22 0.41
C LEU A 471 -10.05 -27.87 1.50
N LYS A 472 -9.55 -28.91 2.15
CA LYS A 472 -10.22 -29.54 3.29
C LYS A 472 -10.33 -28.56 4.47
N MET A 473 -9.22 -27.94 4.88
CA MET A 473 -9.19 -26.99 5.97
C MET A 473 -10.13 -25.79 5.70
N VAL A 474 -10.09 -25.21 4.51
CA VAL A 474 -10.98 -24.09 4.13
C VAL A 474 -12.45 -24.50 4.18
N GLY A 475 -12.79 -25.70 3.64
CA GLY A 475 -14.16 -26.20 3.66
C GLY A 475 -14.68 -26.45 5.07
N GLU A 476 -13.86 -27.02 5.96
CA GLU A 476 -14.21 -27.26 7.36
C GLU A 476 -14.34 -25.97 8.19
N LYS A 477 -13.44 -25.01 7.96
CA LYS A 477 -13.35 -23.78 8.75
C LYS A 477 -14.33 -22.69 8.29
N PHE A 478 -14.48 -22.52 6.97
CA PHE A 478 -15.21 -21.39 6.38
C PHE A 478 -16.42 -21.80 5.51
N GLY A 479 -16.64 -23.10 5.33
CA GLY A 479 -17.82 -23.60 4.65
C GLY A 479 -17.71 -23.67 3.11
N ALA A 480 -18.80 -24.18 2.51
CA ALA A 480 -18.84 -24.52 1.09
C ALA A 480 -18.76 -23.30 0.15
N ALA A 481 -19.30 -22.16 0.57
CA ALA A 481 -19.27 -20.92 -0.25
C ALA A 481 -17.83 -20.41 -0.41
N THR A 482 -17.05 -20.41 0.67
CA THR A 482 -15.60 -20.04 0.60
C THR A 482 -14.83 -21.03 -0.27
N LEU A 483 -15.12 -22.34 -0.16
CA LEU A 483 -14.48 -23.34 -1.01
C LEU A 483 -14.81 -23.14 -2.50
N ALA A 484 -16.06 -22.80 -2.83
CA ALA A 484 -16.47 -22.47 -4.19
C ALA A 484 -15.73 -21.22 -4.70
N HIS A 485 -15.55 -20.21 -3.85
CA HIS A 485 -14.79 -19.01 -4.17
C HIS A 485 -13.30 -19.31 -4.47
N ILE A 486 -12.64 -20.17 -3.67
CA ILE A 486 -11.25 -20.60 -3.95
C ILE A 486 -11.16 -21.32 -5.31
N ARG A 487 -12.13 -22.16 -5.63
CA ARG A 487 -12.18 -22.84 -6.94
C ARG A 487 -12.39 -21.85 -8.09
N GLU A 488 -13.24 -20.83 -7.92
CA GLU A 488 -13.40 -19.74 -8.89
C GLU A 488 -12.07 -19.00 -9.08
N MET A 489 -11.41 -18.61 -8.00
CA MET A 489 -10.12 -17.91 -8.04
C MET A 489 -9.06 -18.70 -8.82
N THR A 490 -8.96 -20.01 -8.59
CA THR A 490 -7.99 -20.89 -9.28
C THR A 490 -8.40 -21.26 -10.71
N SER A 491 -9.59 -20.90 -11.16
CA SER A 491 -10.01 -21.09 -12.56
C SER A 491 -9.48 -20.02 -13.51
N HIS A 492 -8.99 -18.89 -12.96
CA HIS A 492 -8.43 -17.80 -13.76
C HIS A 492 -6.96 -18.05 -14.06
N THR A 493 -6.60 -17.96 -15.34
CA THR A 493 -5.20 -17.98 -15.79
C THR A 493 -4.79 -16.58 -16.19
N LEU A 494 -3.64 -16.11 -15.68
CA LEU A 494 -3.07 -14.82 -16.04
C LEU A 494 -2.27 -14.95 -17.34
N GLU A 495 -2.47 -14.03 -18.27
CA GLU A 495 -1.61 -13.90 -19.45
C GLU A 495 -0.26 -13.32 -19.01
N ARG A 496 0.85 -13.87 -19.58
CA ARG A 496 2.21 -13.47 -19.23
C ARG A 496 3.07 -13.27 -20.47
N LYS A 497 3.60 -12.06 -20.62
CA LYS A 497 4.56 -11.73 -21.70
C LYS A 497 5.96 -12.28 -21.42
N HIS A 498 6.34 -12.42 -20.17
CA HIS A 498 7.72 -12.70 -19.74
C HIS A 498 7.90 -14.01 -18.97
N SER A 499 6.89 -14.89 -18.92
CA SER A 499 7.07 -16.27 -18.44
C SER A 499 7.73 -17.15 -19.49
N ARG A 500 8.36 -18.27 -19.06
CA ARG A 500 8.66 -19.35 -19.99
C ARG A 500 7.35 -19.88 -20.58
N GLN A 501 7.23 -19.83 -21.91
CA GLN A 501 6.21 -20.62 -22.59
C GLN A 501 6.58 -22.09 -22.37
N GLY A 502 5.71 -22.85 -21.71
CA GLY A 502 5.86 -24.28 -21.48
C GLY A 502 5.80 -25.09 -22.76
#